data_b78c3a8370c7c3dacc72b39c8a0a3f91
#
_entry.id   b78c3a8370c7c3dacc72b39c8a0a3f91
#
_cell.length_a   1.000
_cell.length_b   1.000
_cell.length_c   1.000
_cell.angle_alpha   90.00
_cell.angle_beta   90.00
_cell.angle_gamma   90.00
#
_symmetry.space_group_name_H-M   'P 1'
#
loop_
_entity.id
_entity.type
_entity.pdbx_description
1 polymer ?
#
loop_
_entity_poly.entity_id
_entity_poly.type
_entity_poly.pdbx_seq_one_letter_code
_entity_poly.pdbx_strand_id
1 'polypeptide(L)'
;MASYIEPVAEGAIGAASLSTTARQQTHTLDLTKTVMESALQFLYSCKEGGGNPKAAHTHENIDTAADNTKDVVQDLLQALEESASQAGMVTSMIEKITKSITKTDQKINILESESYVDFQTNMVSVAKRIAMNAQDMVGKSTSNPADLGSLANQLTRDYDLLASNSAGAAAASASSDVSNRIRTTVMDLGKSCIELVQDAGNLQTNPGDTYAQRDLADHARSVNEKVSFVLASLQAGSRGTQACINAASTVSGIIADLDTTIMFATAGTLNREGEESFTDHRENILKTAKALVEDTKTLVAGAASNQEQLAGAAQQAVKTITRLADVVKFGASSLGSDQPEAQVLLINAVKDVASALADLISATKNASGKNVQDPAMLHLKDSAKRADSIMNFMPQRYTISCSSML
;
A
#
# COMPACT_ATOMS: atom_id res chain seq x y z
N MET A 1 -20.39 -4.81 57.63
CA MET A 1 -20.17 -3.61 56.77
C MET A 1 -18.82 -2.97 57.06
N ALA A 2 -18.48 -2.59 58.28
CA ALA A 2 -17.21 -1.93 58.58
C ALA A 2 -15.95 -2.68 58.06
N SER A 3 -15.96 -4.01 58.10
CA SER A 3 -14.86 -4.86 57.59
C SER A 3 -14.69 -4.89 56.08
N TYR A 4 -15.64 -4.35 55.30
CA TYR A 4 -15.58 -4.29 53.85
C TYR A 4 -15.22 -2.91 53.31
N ILE A 5 -15.25 -1.86 54.15
CA ILE A 5 -14.98 -0.48 53.76
C ILE A 5 -13.54 -0.32 53.27
N GLU A 6 -12.56 -0.81 54.04
CA GLU A 6 -11.14 -0.72 53.69
C GLU A 6 -10.78 -1.50 52.42
N PRO A 7 -11.18 -2.79 52.24
CA PRO A 7 -10.94 -3.53 51.02
C PRO A 7 -11.57 -2.90 49.77
N VAL A 8 -12.76 -2.31 49.86
CA VAL A 8 -13.41 -1.61 48.75
C VAL A 8 -12.62 -0.34 48.37
N ALA A 9 -12.19 0.43 49.41
CA ALA A 9 -11.36 1.62 49.14
C ALA A 9 -10.03 1.27 48.51
N GLU A 10 -9.31 0.28 49.01
CA GLU A 10 -8.04 -0.19 48.46
C GLU A 10 -8.20 -0.71 47.02
N GLY A 11 -9.25 -1.53 46.77
CA GLY A 11 -9.55 -2.04 45.44
C GLY A 11 -9.87 -0.93 44.43
N ALA A 12 -10.66 0.07 44.84
CA ALA A 12 -11.01 1.20 44.00
C ALA A 12 -9.83 2.14 43.75
N ILE A 13 -8.94 2.36 44.72
CA ILE A 13 -7.69 3.11 44.56
C ILE A 13 -6.76 2.36 43.59
N GLY A 14 -6.66 1.03 43.73
CA GLY A 14 -5.92 0.18 42.81
C GLY A 14 -6.45 0.26 41.38
N ALA A 15 -7.77 0.18 41.19
CA ALA A 15 -8.42 0.33 39.89
C ALA A 15 -8.22 1.74 39.31
N ALA A 16 -8.32 2.79 40.13
CA ALA A 16 -8.06 4.16 39.69
C ALA A 16 -6.59 4.35 39.21
N SER A 17 -5.63 3.73 39.92
CA SER A 17 -4.21 3.81 39.50
C SER A 17 -3.90 3.14 38.16
N LEU A 18 -4.73 2.19 37.74
CA LEU A 18 -4.62 1.50 36.44
C LEU A 18 -5.38 2.23 35.33
N SER A 19 -6.21 3.23 35.66
CA SER A 19 -6.98 3.99 34.69
C SER A 19 -6.06 4.89 33.86
N THR A 20 -6.30 4.95 32.57
CA THR A 20 -5.43 5.66 31.59
C THR A 20 -5.61 7.17 31.59
N THR A 21 -6.70 7.70 32.18
CA THR A 21 -7.00 9.13 32.20
C THR A 21 -7.21 9.67 33.60
N ALA A 22 -6.73 10.90 33.85
CA ALA A 22 -6.91 11.60 35.12
C ALA A 22 -8.41 11.78 35.49
N ARG A 23 -9.28 11.96 34.50
CA ARG A 23 -10.73 12.11 34.70
C ARG A 23 -11.37 10.83 35.22
N GLN A 24 -11.01 9.67 34.64
CA GLN A 24 -11.49 8.37 35.15
C GLN A 24 -10.97 8.11 36.54
N GLN A 25 -9.69 8.40 36.80
CA GLN A 25 -9.11 8.29 38.15
C GLN A 25 -9.90 9.12 39.15
N THR A 26 -10.12 10.40 38.85
CA THR A 26 -10.88 11.31 39.70
C THR A 26 -12.32 10.83 39.89
N HIS A 27 -13.00 10.42 38.82
CA HIS A 27 -14.38 9.94 38.88
C HIS A 27 -14.50 8.69 39.73
N THR A 28 -13.62 7.71 39.55
CA THR A 28 -13.60 6.49 40.40
C THR A 28 -13.31 6.80 41.86
N LEU A 29 -12.38 7.72 42.15
CA LEU A 29 -12.06 8.15 43.50
C LEU A 29 -13.22 8.93 44.16
N ASP A 30 -13.91 9.79 43.40
CA ASP A 30 -15.09 10.54 43.90
C ASP A 30 -16.25 9.61 44.19
N LEU A 31 -16.55 8.64 43.31
CA LEU A 31 -17.57 7.61 43.61
C LEU A 31 -17.19 6.77 44.80
N THR A 32 -15.91 6.38 44.95
CA THR A 32 -15.41 5.65 46.10
C THR A 32 -15.64 6.44 47.40
N LYS A 33 -15.30 7.74 47.38
CA LYS A 33 -15.56 8.65 48.52
C LYS A 33 -17.03 8.71 48.84
N THR A 34 -17.92 8.86 47.87
CA THR A 34 -19.38 8.89 48.06
C THR A 34 -19.89 7.58 48.65
N VAL A 35 -19.37 6.42 48.23
CA VAL A 35 -19.69 5.11 48.87
C VAL A 35 -19.28 5.08 50.33
N MET A 36 -18.08 5.59 50.67
CA MET A 36 -17.61 5.62 52.06
C MET A 36 -18.47 6.54 52.92
N GLU A 37 -18.83 7.72 52.43
CA GLU A 37 -19.70 8.68 53.12
C GLU A 37 -21.10 8.10 53.33
N SER A 38 -21.67 7.47 52.31
CA SER A 38 -23.00 6.81 52.40
C SER A 38 -22.99 5.64 53.35
N ALA A 39 -21.96 4.80 53.33
CA ALA A 39 -21.79 3.68 54.28
C ALA A 39 -21.67 4.17 55.74
N LEU A 40 -20.96 5.27 55.96
CA LEU A 40 -20.84 5.89 57.28
C LEU A 40 -22.18 6.43 57.75
N GLN A 41 -22.94 7.09 56.88
CA GLN A 41 -24.30 7.57 57.20
C GLN A 41 -25.24 6.42 57.56
N PHE A 42 -25.18 5.31 56.82
CA PHE A 42 -25.96 4.11 57.14
C PHE A 42 -25.59 3.54 58.51
N LEU A 43 -24.30 3.47 58.87
CA LEU A 43 -23.86 3.02 60.19
C LEU A 43 -24.35 3.91 61.35
N TYR A 44 -24.38 5.25 61.13
CA TYR A 44 -24.94 6.20 62.07
C TYR A 44 -26.44 6.00 62.23
N SER A 45 -27.22 5.85 61.16
CA SER A 45 -28.65 5.56 61.19
C SER A 45 -28.95 4.24 61.96
N CYS A 46 -28.16 3.19 61.77
CA CYS A 46 -28.26 1.95 62.49
C CYS A 46 -27.97 2.11 63.99
N LYS A 47 -26.99 2.95 64.38
CA LYS A 47 -26.66 3.24 65.79
C LYS A 47 -27.78 3.99 66.41
N GLU A 48 -28.39 4.99 65.78
CA GLU A 48 -29.56 5.72 66.31
C GLU A 48 -30.77 4.80 66.49
N GLY A 49 -31.09 3.95 65.53
CA GLY A 49 -32.18 2.98 65.60
C GLY A 49 -31.98 1.94 66.68
N GLY A 50 -30.72 1.48 66.85
CA GLY A 50 -30.37 0.57 67.95
C GLY A 50 -30.52 1.18 69.37
N GLY A 51 -30.34 2.51 69.50
CA GLY A 51 -30.56 3.26 70.73
C GLY A 51 -32.02 3.60 71.01
N ASN A 52 -32.90 3.59 70.01
CA ASN A 52 -34.32 3.90 70.16
C ASN A 52 -35.19 3.04 69.18
N PRO A 53 -35.35 1.75 69.48
CA PRO A 53 -35.99 0.81 68.58
C PRO A 53 -37.50 0.99 68.40
N LYS A 54 -38.14 1.87 69.22
CA LYS A 54 -39.57 2.16 69.10
C LYS A 54 -39.93 3.41 68.33
N ALA A 55 -38.96 4.15 67.90
CA ALA A 55 -39.15 5.37 67.06
C ALA A 55 -39.29 5.04 65.58
N ALA A 56 -40.51 5.20 65.04
CA ALA A 56 -40.81 4.83 63.63
C ALA A 56 -39.90 5.55 62.62
N HIS A 57 -39.54 6.80 62.87
CA HIS A 57 -38.68 7.58 61.98
C HIS A 57 -37.24 7.05 61.93
N THR A 58 -36.77 6.33 62.97
CA THR A 58 -35.40 5.77 62.89
C THR A 58 -35.32 4.58 61.94
N HIS A 59 -36.38 3.79 61.79
CA HIS A 59 -36.45 2.71 60.79
C HIS A 59 -36.49 3.24 59.40
N GLU A 60 -37.29 4.28 59.11
CA GLU A 60 -37.35 4.95 57.81
C GLU A 60 -36.00 5.58 57.41
N ASN A 61 -35.29 6.17 58.40
CA ASN A 61 -33.94 6.68 58.18
C ASN A 61 -32.91 5.58 57.80
N ILE A 62 -33.04 4.41 58.46
CA ILE A 62 -32.16 3.25 58.14
C ILE A 62 -32.46 2.74 56.77
N ASP A 63 -33.71 2.59 56.35
CA ASP A 63 -34.10 2.10 55.06
C ASP A 63 -33.63 3.06 53.97
N THR A 64 -33.86 4.36 54.15
CA THR A 64 -33.38 5.43 53.22
C THR A 64 -31.85 5.42 53.08
N ALA A 65 -31.12 5.31 54.20
CA ALA A 65 -29.65 5.27 54.16
C ALA A 65 -29.11 3.98 53.51
N ALA A 66 -29.83 2.85 53.70
CA ALA A 66 -29.49 1.58 53.05
C ALA A 66 -29.68 1.65 51.54
N ASP A 67 -30.80 2.21 51.07
CA ASP A 67 -31.06 2.37 49.62
C ASP A 67 -30.07 3.31 49.00
N ASN A 68 -29.78 4.47 49.57
CA ASN A 68 -28.74 5.37 49.09
C ASN A 68 -27.37 4.70 49.01
N THR A 69 -26.99 3.90 50.01
CA THR A 69 -25.70 3.18 49.96
C THR A 69 -25.66 2.16 48.85
N LYS A 70 -26.78 1.46 48.60
CA LYS A 70 -26.90 0.49 47.51
C LYS A 70 -26.75 1.17 46.14
N ASP A 71 -27.42 2.31 45.93
CA ASP A 71 -27.39 3.03 44.66
C ASP A 71 -25.97 3.53 44.34
N VAL A 72 -25.28 4.17 45.30
CA VAL A 72 -23.90 4.64 45.09
C VAL A 72 -22.90 3.51 44.89
N VAL A 73 -23.10 2.34 45.52
CA VAL A 73 -22.28 1.15 45.27
C VAL A 73 -22.51 0.65 43.83
N GLN A 74 -23.75 0.68 43.38
CA GLN A 74 -24.09 0.26 42.02
C GLN A 74 -23.47 1.20 40.95
N ASP A 75 -23.47 2.52 41.18
CA ASP A 75 -22.81 3.52 40.34
C ASP A 75 -21.30 3.28 40.28
N LEU A 76 -20.64 2.98 41.40
CA LEU A 76 -19.23 2.64 41.45
C LEU A 76 -18.91 1.36 40.65
N LEU A 77 -19.73 0.31 40.82
CA LEU A 77 -19.56 -0.95 40.09
C LEU A 77 -19.70 -0.74 38.58
N GLN A 78 -20.71 0.01 38.17
CA GLN A 78 -20.92 0.33 36.76
C GLN A 78 -19.73 1.10 36.17
N ALA A 79 -19.21 2.12 36.84
CA ALA A 79 -18.06 2.88 36.40
C ALA A 79 -16.79 2.02 36.29
N LEU A 80 -16.59 1.07 37.22
CA LEU A 80 -15.47 0.10 37.16
C LEU A 80 -15.60 -0.88 35.99
N GLU A 81 -16.80 -1.41 35.74
CA GLU A 81 -17.08 -2.31 34.61
C GLU A 81 -16.89 -1.62 33.27
N GLU A 82 -17.38 -0.40 33.10
CA GLU A 82 -17.18 0.41 31.88
C GLU A 82 -15.69 0.68 31.63
N SER A 83 -14.95 1.08 32.67
CA SER A 83 -13.51 1.33 32.57
C SER A 83 -12.73 0.08 32.23
N ALA A 84 -13.06 -1.07 32.85
CA ALA A 84 -12.40 -2.34 32.53
C ALA A 84 -12.72 -2.85 31.13
N SER A 85 -13.96 -2.68 30.67
CA SER A 85 -14.37 -3.06 29.33
C SER A 85 -13.63 -2.24 28.24
N GLN A 86 -13.54 -0.92 28.40
CA GLN A 86 -12.84 -0.05 27.46
C GLN A 86 -11.34 -0.31 27.44
N ALA A 87 -10.70 -0.42 28.60
CA ALA A 87 -9.28 -0.76 28.71
C ALA A 87 -8.98 -2.14 28.10
N GLY A 88 -9.86 -3.12 28.30
CA GLY A 88 -9.75 -4.45 27.70
C GLY A 88 -9.85 -4.43 26.17
N MET A 89 -10.73 -3.61 25.59
CA MET A 89 -10.86 -3.46 24.15
C MET A 89 -9.59 -2.86 23.53
N VAL A 90 -9.08 -1.77 24.07
CA VAL A 90 -7.85 -1.12 23.57
C VAL A 90 -6.66 -2.07 23.68
N THR A 91 -6.48 -2.73 24.83
CA THR A 91 -5.42 -3.73 25.04
C THR A 91 -5.49 -4.86 24.00
N SER A 92 -6.68 -5.39 23.74
CA SER A 92 -6.88 -6.45 22.75
C SER A 92 -6.52 -6.00 21.34
N MET A 93 -6.84 -4.76 20.94
CA MET A 93 -6.46 -4.20 19.64
C MET A 93 -4.94 -4.03 19.52
N ILE A 94 -4.29 -3.52 20.58
CA ILE A 94 -2.82 -3.36 20.62
C ILE A 94 -2.12 -4.72 20.51
N GLU A 95 -2.58 -5.73 21.28
CA GLU A 95 -2.04 -7.09 21.20
C GLU A 95 -2.18 -7.67 19.79
N LYS A 96 -3.32 -7.44 19.15
CA LYS A 96 -3.55 -7.90 17.79
C LYS A 96 -2.62 -7.23 16.79
N ILE A 97 -2.43 -5.90 16.86
CA ILE A 97 -1.46 -5.19 16.01
C ILE A 97 -0.04 -5.69 16.27
N THR A 98 0.37 -5.83 17.52
CA THR A 98 1.68 -6.34 17.92
C THR A 98 1.94 -7.74 17.35
N LYS A 99 0.95 -8.61 17.44
CA LYS A 99 1.00 -9.95 16.85
C LYS A 99 1.07 -9.91 15.32
N SER A 100 0.40 -8.95 14.70
CA SER A 100 0.46 -8.75 13.24
C SER A 100 1.82 -8.21 12.80
N ILE A 101 2.46 -7.35 13.60
CA ILE A 101 3.85 -6.90 13.36
C ILE A 101 4.79 -8.11 13.26
N THR A 102 4.65 -9.11 14.14
CA THR A 102 5.50 -10.32 14.09
C THR A 102 5.25 -11.19 12.86
N LYS A 103 4.05 -11.11 12.25
CA LYS A 103 3.75 -11.84 11.00
C LYS A 103 4.56 -11.33 9.81
N THR A 104 4.96 -10.06 9.79
CA THR A 104 5.72 -9.47 8.68
C THR A 104 7.07 -10.14 8.46
N ASP A 105 7.67 -10.72 9.51
CA ASP A 105 8.95 -11.42 9.46
C ASP A 105 8.81 -12.92 9.17
N GLN A 106 7.60 -13.44 9.11
CA GLN A 106 7.38 -14.87 8.84
C GLN A 106 7.74 -15.20 7.40
N LYS A 107 8.49 -16.31 7.23
CA LYS A 107 8.72 -16.88 5.91
C LYS A 107 7.46 -17.61 5.47
N ILE A 108 6.83 -17.14 4.41
CA ILE A 108 5.64 -17.74 3.82
C ILE A 108 6.05 -18.45 2.53
N ASN A 109 5.53 -19.66 2.31
CA ASN A 109 5.59 -20.30 1.00
C ASN A 109 4.47 -19.73 0.13
N ILE A 110 4.84 -19.07 -0.97
CA ILE A 110 3.90 -18.50 -1.92
C ILE A 110 3.38 -19.59 -2.83
N LEU A 111 2.08 -19.56 -3.14
CA LEU A 111 1.49 -20.41 -4.18
C LEU A 111 1.99 -19.93 -5.56
N GLU A 112 2.20 -20.86 -6.50
CA GLU A 112 2.68 -20.54 -7.86
C GLU A 112 1.76 -19.56 -8.61
N SER A 113 0.51 -19.44 -8.18
CA SER A 113 -0.49 -18.53 -8.76
C SER A 113 -0.43 -17.08 -8.23
N GLU A 114 0.29 -16.83 -7.13
CA GLU A 114 0.35 -15.51 -6.48
C GLU A 114 1.60 -14.75 -6.92
N SER A 115 1.41 -13.54 -7.45
CA SER A 115 2.50 -12.68 -7.91
C SER A 115 2.75 -11.51 -6.96
N TYR A 116 3.94 -10.90 -7.05
CA TYR A 116 4.25 -9.66 -6.33
C TYR A 116 3.21 -8.55 -6.61
N VAL A 117 2.71 -8.45 -7.84
CA VAL A 117 1.75 -7.43 -8.26
C VAL A 117 0.39 -7.63 -7.57
N ASP A 118 -0.02 -8.86 -7.32
CA ASP A 118 -1.28 -9.15 -6.61
C ASP A 118 -1.19 -8.68 -5.16
N PHE A 119 -0.11 -9.03 -4.45
CA PHE A 119 0.16 -8.53 -3.10
C PHE A 119 0.29 -7.02 -3.06
N GLN A 120 1.00 -6.42 -4.01
CA GLN A 120 1.15 -4.96 -4.13
C GLN A 120 -0.21 -4.27 -4.27
N THR A 121 -1.08 -4.76 -5.15
CA THR A 121 -2.41 -4.18 -5.40
C THR A 121 -3.26 -4.22 -4.13
N ASN A 122 -3.27 -5.35 -3.43
CA ASN A 122 -3.97 -5.51 -2.17
C ASN A 122 -3.41 -4.57 -1.09
N MET A 123 -2.09 -4.52 -0.94
CA MET A 123 -1.43 -3.66 0.04
C MET A 123 -1.69 -2.16 -0.22
N VAL A 124 -1.66 -1.72 -1.47
CA VAL A 124 -1.97 -0.32 -1.84
C VAL A 124 -3.41 0.03 -1.45
N SER A 125 -4.37 -0.86 -1.73
CA SER A 125 -5.77 -0.66 -1.34
C SER A 125 -5.94 -0.56 0.18
N VAL A 126 -5.33 -1.49 0.91
CA VAL A 126 -5.42 -1.54 2.38
C VAL A 126 -4.71 -0.34 3.02
N ALA A 127 -3.52 0.02 2.54
CA ALA A 127 -2.76 1.17 3.04
C ALA A 127 -3.53 2.49 2.89
N LYS A 128 -4.23 2.67 1.77
CA LYS A 128 -5.12 3.83 1.56
C LYS A 128 -6.27 3.85 2.55
N ARG A 129 -6.89 2.69 2.85
CA ARG A 129 -7.96 2.63 3.87
C ARG A 129 -7.44 2.98 5.26
N ILE A 130 -6.23 2.52 5.63
CA ILE A 130 -5.58 2.89 6.89
C ILE A 130 -5.41 4.41 6.98
N ALA A 131 -4.91 5.04 5.92
CA ALA A 131 -4.71 6.49 5.87
C ALA A 131 -6.04 7.27 5.99
N MET A 132 -7.08 6.83 5.28
CA MET A 132 -8.42 7.43 5.36
C MET A 132 -9.01 7.27 6.76
N ASN A 133 -8.91 6.08 7.35
CA ASN A 133 -9.40 5.81 8.70
C ASN A 133 -8.69 6.68 9.74
N ALA A 134 -7.37 6.83 9.66
CA ALA A 134 -6.62 7.74 10.55
C ALA A 134 -7.12 9.19 10.43
N GLN A 135 -7.47 9.64 9.23
CA GLN A 135 -8.02 10.97 8.99
C GLN A 135 -9.45 11.10 9.53
N ASP A 136 -10.29 10.08 9.36
CA ASP A 136 -11.64 10.03 9.92
C ASP A 136 -11.60 10.07 11.45
N MET A 137 -10.63 9.40 12.09
CA MET A 137 -10.44 9.46 13.54
C MET A 137 -10.18 10.90 14.02
N VAL A 138 -9.36 11.68 13.29
CA VAL A 138 -9.14 13.11 13.61
C VAL A 138 -10.44 13.90 13.50
N GLY A 139 -11.22 13.71 12.45
CA GLY A 139 -12.51 14.37 12.27
C GLY A 139 -13.53 14.00 13.36
N LYS A 140 -13.56 12.72 13.75
CA LYS A 140 -14.46 12.18 14.77
C LYS A 140 -14.05 12.52 16.20
N SER A 141 -12.78 12.78 16.46
CA SER A 141 -12.30 13.17 17.80
C SER A 141 -12.98 14.40 18.37
N THR A 142 -13.42 15.31 17.50
CA THR A 142 -14.12 16.54 17.87
C THR A 142 -15.64 16.46 17.67
N SER A 143 -16.11 15.73 16.64
CA SER A 143 -17.52 15.71 16.25
C SER A 143 -18.33 14.59 16.91
N ASN A 144 -17.76 13.38 17.03
CA ASN A 144 -18.40 12.21 17.65
C ASN A 144 -17.35 11.24 18.20
N PRO A 145 -16.75 11.49 19.35
CA PRO A 145 -15.73 10.62 19.94
C PRO A 145 -16.16 9.19 20.21
N ALA A 146 -17.45 8.92 20.31
CA ALA A 146 -17.99 7.56 20.50
C ALA A 146 -17.64 6.63 19.32
N ASP A 147 -17.49 7.16 18.11
CA ASP A 147 -17.14 6.38 16.93
C ASP A 147 -15.66 5.94 16.90
N LEU A 148 -14.79 6.53 17.73
CA LEU A 148 -13.35 6.26 17.74
C LEU A 148 -13.02 4.78 18.00
N GLY A 149 -13.75 4.11 18.89
CA GLY A 149 -13.56 2.68 19.15
C GLY A 149 -13.84 1.80 17.93
N SER A 150 -14.86 2.15 17.15
CA SER A 150 -15.18 1.46 15.89
C SER A 150 -14.10 1.67 14.85
N LEU A 151 -13.61 2.90 14.70
CA LEU A 151 -12.54 3.25 13.78
C LEU A 151 -11.22 2.59 14.16
N ALA A 152 -10.88 2.55 15.46
CA ALA A 152 -9.69 1.85 15.97
C ALA A 152 -9.75 0.34 15.69
N ASN A 153 -10.92 -0.28 15.83
CA ASN A 153 -11.11 -1.69 15.47
C ASN A 153 -10.98 -1.92 13.95
N GLN A 154 -11.49 -1.01 13.12
CA GLN A 154 -11.32 -1.07 11.67
C GLN A 154 -9.85 -0.91 11.27
N LEU A 155 -9.13 0.04 11.86
CA LEU A 155 -7.70 0.24 11.67
C LEU A 155 -6.91 -1.03 12.01
N THR A 156 -7.24 -1.66 13.14
CA THR A 156 -6.61 -2.91 13.59
C THR A 156 -6.79 -4.04 12.58
N ARG A 157 -7.99 -4.20 12.02
CA ARG A 157 -8.28 -5.21 10.99
C ARG A 157 -7.54 -4.91 9.69
N ASP A 158 -7.54 -3.66 9.24
CA ASP A 158 -6.84 -3.27 8.01
C ASP A 158 -5.33 -3.44 8.18
N TYR A 159 -4.77 -3.14 9.35
CA TYR A 159 -3.35 -3.38 9.61
C TYR A 159 -3.00 -4.88 9.62
N ASP A 160 -3.83 -5.75 10.21
CA ASP A 160 -3.62 -7.21 10.16
C ASP A 160 -3.61 -7.75 8.72
N LEU A 161 -4.51 -7.24 7.88
CA LEU A 161 -4.55 -7.59 6.46
C LEU A 161 -3.31 -7.07 5.70
N LEU A 162 -2.86 -5.84 5.99
CA LEU A 162 -1.66 -5.27 5.41
C LEU A 162 -0.41 -6.09 5.78
N ALA A 163 -0.26 -6.43 7.06
CA ALA A 163 0.85 -7.22 7.57
C ALA A 163 0.91 -8.63 6.93
N SER A 164 -0.25 -9.27 6.78
CA SER A 164 -0.35 -10.58 6.14
C SER A 164 0.05 -10.52 4.65
N ASN A 165 -0.42 -9.52 3.90
CA ASN A 165 -0.03 -9.32 2.50
C ASN A 165 1.45 -8.90 2.36
N SER A 166 2.02 -8.18 3.35
CA SER A 166 3.42 -7.74 3.30
C SER A 166 4.41 -8.91 3.35
N ALA A 167 4.08 -9.95 4.10
CA ALA A 167 4.89 -11.18 4.13
C ALA A 167 4.90 -11.88 2.77
N GLY A 168 3.76 -11.94 2.07
CA GLY A 168 3.64 -12.44 0.70
C GLY A 168 4.42 -11.59 -0.30
N ALA A 169 4.24 -10.25 -0.27
CA ALA A 169 4.98 -9.33 -1.14
C ALA A 169 6.50 -9.42 -0.94
N ALA A 170 6.95 -9.50 0.32
CA ALA A 170 8.36 -9.66 0.64
C ALA A 170 8.95 -10.98 0.15
N ALA A 171 8.17 -12.06 0.22
CA ALA A 171 8.57 -13.38 -0.27
C ALA A 171 8.54 -13.45 -1.81
N ALA A 172 7.58 -12.78 -2.47
CA ALA A 172 7.48 -12.69 -3.93
C ALA A 172 8.50 -11.73 -4.57
N SER A 173 9.16 -10.88 -3.77
CA SER A 173 10.13 -9.91 -4.29
C SER A 173 11.44 -10.58 -4.71
N ALA A 174 11.90 -10.28 -5.92
CA ALA A 174 13.20 -10.74 -6.42
C ALA A 174 14.40 -10.06 -5.74
N SER A 175 14.18 -8.96 -4.99
CA SER A 175 15.22 -8.18 -4.34
C SER A 175 15.11 -8.28 -2.82
N SER A 176 16.19 -8.70 -2.17
CA SER A 176 16.29 -8.72 -0.70
C SER A 176 16.13 -7.33 -0.07
N ASP A 177 16.64 -6.29 -0.75
CA ASP A 177 16.53 -4.91 -0.27
C ASP A 177 15.09 -4.43 -0.29
N VAL A 178 14.33 -4.74 -1.35
CA VAL A 178 12.90 -4.42 -1.44
C VAL A 178 12.12 -5.19 -0.37
N SER A 179 12.40 -6.49 -0.21
CA SER A 179 11.78 -7.33 0.83
C SER A 179 11.99 -6.74 2.22
N ASN A 180 13.23 -6.36 2.56
CA ASN A 180 13.56 -5.78 3.86
C ASN A 180 12.90 -4.42 4.06
N ARG A 181 12.86 -3.57 3.03
CA ARG A 181 12.20 -2.26 3.08
C ARG A 181 10.70 -2.38 3.31
N ILE A 182 10.03 -3.32 2.61
CA ILE A 182 8.59 -3.59 2.81
C ILE A 182 8.34 -3.98 4.27
N ARG A 183 9.10 -4.95 4.80
CA ARG A 183 8.96 -5.40 6.20
C ARG A 183 9.15 -4.25 7.18
N THR A 184 10.26 -3.52 7.07
CA THR A 184 10.59 -2.41 7.97
C THR A 184 9.52 -1.33 7.95
N THR A 185 9.07 -0.90 6.77
CA THR A 185 8.07 0.17 6.65
C THR A 185 6.70 -0.25 7.17
N VAL A 186 6.29 -1.52 6.99
CA VAL A 186 5.04 -2.05 7.55
C VAL A 186 5.12 -2.20 9.07
N MET A 187 6.26 -2.65 9.61
CA MET A 187 6.48 -2.71 11.06
C MET A 187 6.42 -1.32 11.71
N ASP A 188 7.04 -0.32 11.11
CA ASP A 188 7.01 1.06 11.62
C ASP A 188 5.61 1.67 11.53
N LEU A 189 4.85 1.37 10.48
CA LEU A 189 3.44 1.74 10.40
C LEU A 189 2.63 1.10 11.55
N GLY A 190 2.90 -0.16 11.90
CA GLY A 190 2.24 -0.85 13.00
C GLY A 190 2.45 -0.16 14.35
N LYS A 191 3.67 0.33 14.62
CA LYS A 191 3.96 1.10 15.83
C LYS A 191 3.13 2.38 15.90
N SER A 192 3.06 3.14 14.80
CA SER A 192 2.23 4.35 14.73
C SER A 192 0.73 4.04 14.83
N CYS A 193 0.27 2.88 14.33
CA CYS A 193 -1.11 2.43 14.52
C CYS A 193 -1.42 2.11 16.00
N ILE A 194 -0.47 1.55 16.76
CA ILE A 194 -0.62 1.30 18.19
C ILE A 194 -0.83 2.62 18.95
N GLU A 195 0.03 3.62 18.69
CA GLU A 195 -0.07 4.95 19.29
C GLU A 195 -1.44 5.60 19.01
N LEU A 196 -1.89 5.54 17.77
CA LEU A 196 -3.18 6.09 17.35
C LEU A 196 -4.37 5.35 18.02
N VAL A 197 -4.30 4.03 18.18
CA VAL A 197 -5.34 3.23 18.87
C VAL A 197 -5.39 3.57 20.37
N GLN A 198 -4.24 3.81 21.01
CA GLN A 198 -4.17 4.27 22.40
C GLN A 198 -4.84 5.63 22.58
N ASP A 199 -4.55 6.60 21.71
CA ASP A 199 -5.15 7.93 21.78
C ASP A 199 -6.66 7.88 21.53
N ALA A 200 -7.10 7.07 20.58
CA ALA A 200 -8.53 6.85 20.34
C ALA A 200 -9.25 6.32 21.58
N GLY A 201 -8.65 5.36 22.28
CA GLY A 201 -9.18 4.85 23.54
C GLY A 201 -9.22 5.93 24.64
N ASN A 202 -8.17 6.72 24.77
CA ASN A 202 -8.11 7.83 25.74
C ASN A 202 -9.20 8.88 25.47
N LEU A 203 -9.39 9.25 24.21
CA LEU A 203 -10.41 10.23 23.82
C LEU A 203 -11.85 9.70 23.94
N GLN A 204 -12.06 8.42 23.73
CA GLN A 204 -13.37 7.79 23.94
C GLN A 204 -13.80 7.90 25.42
N THR A 205 -12.85 7.81 26.33
CA THR A 205 -13.10 7.95 27.78
C THR A 205 -13.11 9.40 28.24
N ASN A 206 -12.39 10.27 27.59
CA ASN A 206 -12.32 11.72 27.91
C ASN A 206 -12.43 12.61 26.65
N PRO A 207 -13.63 12.77 26.08
CA PRO A 207 -13.84 13.48 24.83
C PRO A 207 -13.44 14.97 24.83
N GLY A 208 -13.36 15.58 26.02
CA GLY A 208 -13.03 17.00 26.20
C GLY A 208 -11.54 17.30 26.34
N ASP A 209 -10.68 16.29 26.29
CA ASP A 209 -9.24 16.48 26.44
C ASP A 209 -8.60 17.01 25.15
N THR A 210 -8.31 18.31 25.13
CA THR A 210 -7.70 18.98 23.96
C THR A 210 -6.26 18.55 23.69
N TYR A 211 -5.52 18.11 24.72
CA TYR A 211 -4.18 17.57 24.54
C TYR A 211 -4.24 16.19 23.87
N ALA A 212 -5.11 15.33 24.34
CA ALA A 212 -5.31 14.00 23.70
C ALA A 212 -5.84 14.12 22.26
N GLN A 213 -6.68 15.14 21.96
CA GLN A 213 -7.10 15.43 20.58
C GLN A 213 -5.92 15.85 19.69
N ARG A 214 -4.98 16.62 20.22
CA ARG A 214 -3.77 17.03 19.49
C ARG A 214 -2.83 15.82 19.26
N ASP A 215 -2.61 15.01 20.29
CA ASP A 215 -1.77 13.82 20.21
C ASP A 215 -2.33 12.84 19.16
N LEU A 216 -3.65 12.60 19.17
CA LEU A 216 -4.32 11.81 18.13
C LEU A 216 -4.10 12.37 16.72
N ALA A 217 -4.19 13.70 16.54
CA ALA A 217 -3.95 14.32 15.24
C ALA A 217 -2.48 14.18 14.79
N ASP A 218 -1.53 14.27 15.72
CA ASP A 218 -0.10 14.11 15.43
C ASP A 218 0.23 12.64 15.10
N HIS A 219 -0.32 11.67 15.83
CA HIS A 219 -0.15 10.25 15.52
C HIS A 219 -0.88 9.84 14.23
N ALA A 220 -2.04 10.42 13.91
CA ALA A 220 -2.69 10.22 12.61
C ALA A 220 -1.83 10.75 11.45
N ARG A 221 -1.14 11.87 11.64
CA ARG A 221 -0.17 12.39 10.66
C ARG A 221 1.01 11.44 10.50
N SER A 222 1.54 10.88 11.60
CA SER A 222 2.58 9.86 11.59
C SER A 222 2.15 8.61 10.82
N VAL A 223 0.92 8.12 11.04
CA VAL A 223 0.35 6.99 10.27
C VAL A 223 0.33 7.30 8.78
N ASN A 224 -0.12 8.48 8.36
CA ASN A 224 -0.15 8.89 6.95
C ASN A 224 1.25 8.96 6.33
N GLU A 225 2.23 9.45 7.07
CA GLU A 225 3.64 9.47 6.64
C GLU A 225 4.18 8.05 6.46
N LYS A 226 3.93 7.14 7.42
CA LYS A 226 4.36 5.73 7.32
C LYS A 226 3.65 4.99 6.20
N VAL A 227 2.37 5.26 5.93
CA VAL A 227 1.66 4.78 4.75
C VAL A 227 2.38 5.19 3.46
N SER A 228 2.82 6.44 3.36
CA SER A 228 3.58 6.92 2.19
C SER A 228 4.89 6.16 1.99
N PHE A 229 5.59 5.80 3.07
CA PHE A 229 6.80 4.97 2.99
C PHE A 229 6.51 3.53 2.56
N VAL A 230 5.40 2.94 3.02
CA VAL A 230 4.96 1.61 2.54
C VAL A 230 4.69 1.66 1.04
N LEU A 231 3.93 2.66 0.56
CA LEU A 231 3.63 2.81 -0.86
C LEU A 231 4.88 3.01 -1.72
N ALA A 232 5.84 3.82 -1.25
CA ALA A 232 7.12 4.02 -1.94
C ALA A 232 7.96 2.72 -2.01
N SER A 233 7.95 1.91 -0.94
CA SER A 233 8.64 0.61 -0.91
C SER A 233 8.02 -0.38 -1.89
N LEU A 234 6.69 -0.40 -2.02
CA LEU A 234 5.97 -1.22 -2.97
C LEU A 234 6.24 -0.80 -4.42
N GLN A 235 6.27 0.51 -4.71
CA GLN A 235 6.61 1.03 -6.04
C GLN A 235 8.04 0.65 -6.45
N ALA A 236 8.99 0.67 -5.53
CA ALA A 236 10.36 0.25 -5.81
C ALA A 236 10.43 -1.22 -6.26
N GLY A 237 9.56 -2.08 -5.72
CA GLY A 237 9.46 -3.50 -6.09
C GLY A 237 8.81 -3.78 -7.45
N SER A 238 8.13 -2.81 -8.05
CA SER A 238 7.44 -2.96 -9.35
C SER A 238 7.91 -1.97 -10.41
N ARG A 239 8.97 -1.21 -10.16
CA ARG A 239 9.44 -0.14 -11.05
C ARG A 239 9.76 -0.63 -12.46
N GLY A 240 10.42 -1.78 -12.57
CA GLY A 240 10.74 -2.39 -13.86
C GLY A 240 9.50 -2.89 -14.60
N THR A 241 8.58 -3.53 -13.89
CA THR A 241 7.30 -3.98 -14.45
C THR A 241 6.49 -2.81 -14.97
N GLN A 242 6.42 -1.70 -14.23
CA GLN A 242 5.73 -0.48 -14.68
C GLN A 242 6.42 0.17 -15.87
N ALA A 243 7.75 0.18 -15.91
CA ALA A 243 8.51 0.65 -17.06
C ALA A 243 8.22 -0.17 -18.31
N CYS A 244 8.08 -1.49 -18.21
CA CYS A 244 7.67 -2.35 -19.31
C CYS A 244 6.24 -2.05 -19.80
N ILE A 245 5.30 -1.77 -18.92
CA ILE A 245 3.92 -1.38 -19.29
C ILE A 245 3.94 -0.07 -20.09
N ASN A 246 4.65 0.93 -19.58
CA ASN A 246 4.79 2.22 -20.25
C ASN A 246 5.51 2.07 -21.61
N ALA A 247 6.56 1.25 -21.66
CA ALA A 247 7.29 0.93 -22.88
C ALA A 247 6.39 0.29 -23.94
N ALA A 248 5.59 -0.71 -23.57
CA ALA A 248 4.64 -1.37 -24.48
C ALA A 248 3.61 -0.37 -25.04
N SER A 249 3.09 0.53 -24.20
CA SER A 249 2.16 1.59 -24.65
C SER A 249 2.82 2.54 -25.66
N THR A 250 4.07 2.96 -25.40
CA THR A 250 4.81 3.84 -26.32
C THR A 250 5.07 3.15 -27.65
N VAL A 251 5.49 1.87 -27.65
CA VAL A 251 5.73 1.09 -28.88
C VAL A 251 4.43 0.91 -29.66
N SER A 252 3.29 0.71 -29.01
CA SER A 252 1.97 0.67 -29.67
C SER A 252 1.65 2.00 -30.36
N GLY A 253 2.00 3.13 -29.76
CA GLY A 253 1.87 4.45 -30.38
C GLY A 253 2.77 4.60 -31.62
N ILE A 254 4.01 4.10 -31.56
CA ILE A 254 4.94 4.09 -32.71
C ILE A 254 4.37 3.24 -33.85
N ILE A 255 3.80 2.08 -33.57
CA ILE A 255 3.16 1.21 -34.58
C ILE A 255 2.02 1.95 -35.29
N ALA A 256 1.15 2.62 -34.55
CA ALA A 256 0.03 3.39 -35.10
C ALA A 256 0.50 4.57 -35.96
N ASP A 257 1.60 5.23 -35.59
CA ASP A 257 2.21 6.30 -36.33
C ASP A 257 2.88 5.80 -37.64
N LEU A 258 3.53 4.63 -37.58
CA LEU A 258 4.04 3.95 -38.79
C LEU A 258 2.90 3.53 -39.75
N ASP A 259 1.76 3.07 -39.23
CA ASP A 259 0.58 2.76 -40.06
C ASP A 259 0.06 4.01 -40.78
N THR A 260 0.03 5.15 -40.11
CA THR A 260 -0.33 6.43 -40.70
C THR A 260 0.67 6.81 -41.81
N THR A 261 1.97 6.61 -41.57
CA THR A 261 3.02 6.89 -42.57
C THR A 261 2.90 5.95 -43.78
N ILE A 262 2.54 4.67 -43.59
CA ILE A 262 2.25 3.72 -44.67
C ILE A 262 1.07 4.21 -45.52
N MET A 263 0.03 4.77 -44.94
CA MET A 263 -1.10 5.34 -45.67
C MET A 263 -0.65 6.49 -46.60
N PHE A 264 0.20 7.40 -46.10
CA PHE A 264 0.76 8.48 -46.93
C PHE A 264 1.68 7.97 -48.05
N ALA A 265 2.52 6.98 -47.74
CA ALA A 265 3.37 6.34 -48.74
C ALA A 265 2.56 5.66 -49.86
N THR A 266 1.50 4.91 -49.49
CA THR A 266 0.59 4.23 -50.40
C THR A 266 -0.17 5.22 -51.29
N ALA A 267 -0.54 6.39 -50.74
CA ALA A 267 -1.20 7.46 -51.48
C ALA A 267 -0.25 8.27 -52.35
N GLY A 268 1.07 7.99 -52.34
CA GLY A 268 2.08 8.75 -53.09
C GLY A 268 2.27 10.18 -52.57
N THR A 269 1.86 10.46 -51.34
CA THR A 269 1.92 11.79 -50.71
C THR A 269 3.08 11.94 -49.71
N LEU A 270 3.88 10.87 -49.50
CA LEU A 270 5.07 10.93 -48.67
C LEU A 270 6.22 11.58 -49.48
N ASN A 271 6.33 12.90 -49.34
CA ASN A 271 7.28 13.71 -50.11
C ASN A 271 8.66 13.76 -49.43
N ARG A 272 9.67 14.01 -50.22
CA ARG A 272 11.06 14.18 -49.82
C ARG A 272 11.19 15.46 -48.97
N GLU A 273 11.64 15.32 -47.75
CA GLU A 273 12.04 16.42 -46.86
C GLU A 273 13.56 16.40 -46.71
N GLY A 274 14.26 17.38 -47.31
CA GLY A 274 15.71 17.57 -47.18
C GLY A 274 16.55 17.14 -48.38
N GLU A 275 17.85 17.44 -48.32
CA GLU A 275 18.83 17.16 -49.37
C GLU A 275 19.57 15.82 -49.17
N GLU A 276 19.40 15.14 -48.04
CA GLU A 276 20.08 13.89 -47.72
C GLU A 276 19.60 12.76 -48.63
N SER A 277 20.55 11.92 -49.06
CA SER A 277 20.25 10.75 -49.89
C SER A 277 19.81 9.55 -49.04
N PHE A 278 19.10 8.59 -49.66
CA PHE A 278 18.75 7.33 -48.96
C PHE A 278 20.00 6.58 -48.46
N THR A 279 21.15 6.74 -49.12
CA THR A 279 22.41 6.10 -48.72
C THR A 279 22.85 6.58 -47.31
N ASP A 280 22.67 7.86 -47.01
CA ASP A 280 23.03 8.46 -45.74
C ASP A 280 22.09 7.93 -44.63
N HIS A 281 20.79 7.86 -44.92
CA HIS A 281 19.80 7.30 -44.01
C HIS A 281 20.00 5.80 -43.77
N ARG A 282 20.42 5.04 -44.79
CA ARG A 282 20.68 3.60 -44.71
C ARG A 282 21.73 3.27 -43.65
N GLU A 283 22.81 4.01 -43.57
CA GLU A 283 23.85 3.79 -42.55
C GLU A 283 23.31 4.01 -41.16
N ASN A 284 22.55 5.09 -40.95
CA ASN A 284 21.90 5.40 -39.69
C ASN A 284 20.87 4.34 -39.28
N ILE A 285 20.06 3.85 -40.25
CA ILE A 285 19.10 2.76 -40.01
C ILE A 285 19.84 1.50 -39.52
N LEU A 286 20.89 1.08 -40.20
CA LEU A 286 21.67 -0.11 -39.86
C LEU A 286 22.33 0.02 -38.46
N LYS A 287 22.89 1.18 -38.16
CA LYS A 287 23.51 1.47 -36.85
C LYS A 287 22.49 1.41 -35.75
N THR A 288 21.32 2.02 -35.95
CA THR A 288 20.24 2.06 -34.92
C THR A 288 19.61 0.68 -34.75
N ALA A 289 19.43 -0.10 -35.83
CA ALA A 289 18.93 -1.47 -35.75
C ALA A 289 19.89 -2.38 -34.96
N LYS A 290 21.21 -2.26 -35.17
CA LYS A 290 22.20 -2.99 -34.38
C LYS A 290 22.16 -2.62 -32.90
N ALA A 291 21.98 -1.34 -32.56
CA ALA A 291 21.81 -0.89 -31.18
C ALA A 291 20.56 -1.50 -30.55
N LEU A 292 19.46 -1.60 -31.31
CA LEU A 292 18.23 -2.21 -30.83
C LEU A 292 18.40 -3.71 -30.50
N VAL A 293 19.18 -4.46 -31.27
CA VAL A 293 19.52 -5.86 -30.97
C VAL A 293 20.23 -5.99 -29.61
N GLU A 294 21.17 -5.09 -29.32
CA GLU A 294 21.84 -5.10 -27.99
C GLU A 294 20.89 -4.67 -26.85
N ASP A 295 20.01 -3.71 -27.11
CA ASP A 295 18.99 -3.30 -26.13
C ASP A 295 17.99 -4.43 -25.83
N THR A 296 17.61 -5.25 -26.82
CA THR A 296 16.75 -6.42 -26.59
C THR A 296 17.42 -7.50 -25.75
N LYS A 297 18.72 -7.74 -25.93
CA LYS A 297 19.48 -8.64 -25.08
C LYS A 297 19.52 -8.15 -23.62
N THR A 298 19.74 -6.84 -23.44
CA THR A 298 19.74 -6.20 -22.12
C THR A 298 18.37 -6.27 -21.48
N LEU A 299 17.29 -6.10 -22.26
CA LEU A 299 15.91 -6.23 -21.79
C LEU A 299 15.60 -7.65 -21.30
N VAL A 300 16.00 -8.67 -22.06
CA VAL A 300 15.83 -10.09 -21.68
C VAL A 300 16.61 -10.41 -20.41
N ALA A 301 17.85 -9.96 -20.30
CA ALA A 301 18.66 -10.09 -19.08
C ALA A 301 18.02 -9.37 -17.88
N GLY A 302 17.35 -8.26 -18.14
CA GLY A 302 16.61 -7.48 -17.14
C GLY A 302 15.49 -8.25 -16.44
N ALA A 303 14.87 -9.23 -17.11
CA ALA A 303 13.82 -10.07 -16.50
C ALA A 303 14.33 -10.89 -15.30
N ALA A 304 15.59 -11.33 -15.34
CA ALA A 304 16.25 -12.08 -14.27
C ALA A 304 17.04 -11.17 -13.30
N SER A 305 17.01 -9.85 -13.52
CA SER A 305 17.74 -8.85 -12.76
C SER A 305 16.82 -8.14 -11.76
N ASN A 306 17.33 -7.06 -11.14
CA ASN A 306 16.52 -6.22 -10.27
C ASN A 306 15.61 -5.27 -11.06
N GLN A 307 14.59 -4.70 -10.39
CA GLN A 307 13.59 -3.83 -10.99
C GLN A 307 14.17 -2.53 -11.57
N GLU A 308 15.29 -2.04 -11.05
CA GLU A 308 15.97 -0.84 -11.55
C GLU A 308 16.64 -1.10 -12.93
N GLN A 309 17.34 -2.24 -13.03
CA GLN A 309 17.98 -2.64 -14.29
C GLN A 309 16.94 -2.94 -15.37
N LEU A 310 15.84 -3.61 -15.00
CA LEU A 310 14.72 -3.85 -15.91
C LEU A 310 14.09 -2.53 -16.38
N ALA A 311 13.90 -1.56 -15.50
CA ALA A 311 13.37 -0.25 -15.86
C ALA A 311 14.30 0.49 -16.84
N GLY A 312 15.60 0.49 -16.58
CA GLY A 312 16.59 1.09 -17.47
C GLY A 312 16.62 0.44 -18.86
N ALA A 313 16.58 -0.89 -18.90
CA ALA A 313 16.56 -1.65 -20.16
C ALA A 313 15.31 -1.36 -21.00
N ALA A 314 14.12 -1.33 -20.36
CA ALA A 314 12.86 -1.01 -21.04
C ALA A 314 12.85 0.40 -21.61
N GLN A 315 13.33 1.40 -20.84
CA GLN A 315 13.44 2.79 -21.30
C GLN A 315 14.42 2.94 -22.45
N GLN A 316 15.56 2.25 -22.40
CA GLN A 316 16.56 2.28 -23.46
C GLN A 316 16.03 1.67 -24.76
N ALA A 317 15.36 0.51 -24.69
CA ALA A 317 14.75 -0.13 -25.85
C ALA A 317 13.71 0.78 -26.54
N VAL A 318 12.87 1.47 -25.75
CA VAL A 318 11.90 2.46 -26.27
C VAL A 318 12.60 3.61 -26.98
N LYS A 319 13.64 4.18 -26.37
CA LYS A 319 14.41 5.28 -26.98
C LYS A 319 15.01 4.88 -28.31
N THR A 320 15.55 3.68 -28.41
CA THR A 320 16.19 3.18 -29.63
C THR A 320 15.17 2.86 -30.72
N ILE A 321 14.01 2.23 -30.39
CA ILE A 321 12.97 1.97 -31.40
C ILE A 321 12.32 3.27 -31.92
N THR A 322 12.10 4.25 -31.05
CA THR A 322 11.62 5.58 -31.46
C THR A 322 12.57 6.20 -32.49
N ARG A 323 13.87 6.20 -32.17
CA ARG A 323 14.89 6.70 -33.08
C ARG A 323 14.92 5.92 -34.42
N LEU A 324 14.76 4.59 -34.34
CA LEU A 324 14.72 3.74 -35.55
C LEU A 324 13.52 4.10 -36.43
N ALA A 325 12.35 4.28 -35.83
CA ALA A 325 11.13 4.68 -36.54
C ALA A 325 11.31 6.04 -37.24
N ASP A 326 11.89 7.04 -36.56
CA ASP A 326 12.14 8.36 -37.15
C ASP A 326 13.13 8.30 -38.32
N VAL A 327 14.29 7.65 -38.13
CA VAL A 327 15.29 7.51 -39.18
C VAL A 327 14.74 6.77 -40.41
N VAL A 328 13.86 5.79 -40.20
CA VAL A 328 13.21 5.05 -41.29
C VAL A 328 12.16 5.91 -42.01
N LYS A 329 11.39 6.72 -41.31
CA LYS A 329 10.45 7.66 -41.95
C LYS A 329 11.20 8.65 -42.86
N PHE A 330 12.29 9.24 -42.37
CA PHE A 330 13.15 10.11 -43.20
C PHE A 330 13.78 9.37 -44.38
N GLY A 331 14.29 8.15 -44.14
CA GLY A 331 14.80 7.31 -45.20
C GLY A 331 13.74 6.94 -46.24
N ALA A 332 12.52 6.64 -45.83
CA ALA A 332 11.41 6.36 -46.74
C ALA A 332 11.03 7.61 -47.57
N SER A 333 10.94 8.78 -46.93
CA SER A 333 10.64 10.03 -47.66
C SER A 333 11.73 10.40 -48.67
N SER A 334 13.01 10.07 -48.41
CA SER A 334 14.12 10.35 -49.30
C SER A 334 14.11 9.52 -50.59
N LEU A 335 13.37 8.40 -50.65
CA LEU A 335 13.17 7.59 -51.87
C LEU A 335 12.30 8.29 -52.93
N GLY A 336 11.53 9.31 -52.54
CA GLY A 336 10.66 10.05 -53.41
C GLY A 336 9.29 9.40 -53.65
N SER A 337 8.32 10.19 -54.11
CA SER A 337 6.93 9.76 -54.33
C SER A 337 6.74 8.84 -55.54
N ASP A 338 7.75 8.66 -56.36
CA ASP A 338 7.80 7.76 -57.51
C ASP A 338 8.09 6.29 -57.13
N GLN A 339 8.44 6.03 -55.86
CA GLN A 339 8.76 4.69 -55.34
C GLN A 339 7.89 4.29 -54.11
N PRO A 340 6.58 4.33 -54.21
CA PRO A 340 5.70 4.09 -53.06
C PRO A 340 5.83 2.66 -52.53
N GLU A 341 6.08 1.67 -53.38
CA GLU A 341 6.25 0.28 -52.92
C GLU A 341 7.51 0.09 -52.06
N ALA A 342 8.61 0.76 -52.43
CA ALA A 342 9.85 0.72 -51.65
C ALA A 342 9.68 1.46 -50.30
N GLN A 343 8.98 2.59 -50.30
CA GLN A 343 8.65 3.32 -49.08
C GLN A 343 7.83 2.44 -48.10
N VAL A 344 6.76 1.82 -48.62
CA VAL A 344 5.87 0.93 -47.81
C VAL A 344 6.64 -0.28 -47.30
N LEU A 345 7.50 -0.91 -48.13
CA LEU A 345 8.30 -2.06 -47.70
C LEU A 345 9.26 -1.69 -46.56
N LEU A 346 9.91 -0.53 -46.66
CA LEU A 346 10.83 -0.03 -45.64
C LEU A 346 10.14 0.25 -44.32
N ILE A 347 8.98 0.91 -44.34
CA ILE A 347 8.21 1.24 -43.12
C ILE A 347 7.63 -0.01 -42.48
N ASN A 348 7.10 -0.96 -43.31
CA ASN A 348 6.58 -2.23 -42.77
C ASN A 348 7.68 -3.06 -42.10
N ALA A 349 8.91 -3.04 -42.56
CA ALA A 349 10.00 -3.76 -41.89
C ALA A 349 10.26 -3.25 -40.48
N VAL A 350 10.17 -1.94 -40.24
CA VAL A 350 10.31 -1.36 -38.89
C VAL A 350 9.05 -1.61 -38.05
N LYS A 351 7.86 -1.60 -38.65
CA LYS A 351 6.64 -1.98 -37.99
C LYS A 351 6.69 -3.43 -37.45
N ASP A 352 7.21 -4.36 -38.26
CA ASP A 352 7.42 -5.76 -37.82
C ASP A 352 8.39 -5.83 -36.64
N VAL A 353 9.47 -5.05 -36.66
CA VAL A 353 10.44 -4.95 -35.57
C VAL A 353 9.78 -4.35 -34.31
N ALA A 354 8.99 -3.28 -34.44
CA ALA A 354 8.28 -2.67 -33.32
C ALA A 354 7.26 -3.64 -32.69
N SER A 355 6.53 -4.39 -33.52
CA SER A 355 5.59 -5.41 -33.06
C SER A 355 6.31 -6.53 -32.29
N ALA A 356 7.43 -7.02 -32.82
CA ALA A 356 8.24 -8.04 -32.13
C ALA A 356 8.83 -7.51 -30.81
N LEU A 357 9.21 -6.23 -30.74
CA LEU A 357 9.67 -5.59 -29.51
C LEU A 357 8.54 -5.45 -28.49
N ALA A 358 7.32 -5.10 -28.90
CA ALA A 358 6.16 -5.03 -28.03
C ALA A 358 5.85 -6.40 -27.38
N ASP A 359 5.90 -7.47 -28.18
CA ASP A 359 5.74 -8.85 -27.68
C ASP A 359 6.85 -9.22 -26.71
N LEU A 360 8.10 -8.86 -27.01
CA LEU A 360 9.24 -9.11 -26.14
C LEU A 360 9.13 -8.35 -24.82
N ILE A 361 8.74 -7.08 -24.83
CA ILE A 361 8.52 -6.27 -23.62
C ILE A 361 7.42 -6.90 -22.76
N SER A 362 6.33 -7.36 -23.36
CA SER A 362 5.24 -8.04 -22.66
C SER A 362 5.69 -9.36 -22.03
N ALA A 363 6.44 -10.17 -22.78
CA ALA A 363 7.02 -11.42 -22.28
C ALA A 363 8.02 -11.16 -21.13
N THR A 364 8.86 -10.12 -21.24
CA THR A 364 9.82 -9.70 -20.21
C THR A 364 9.12 -9.28 -18.94
N LYS A 365 8.05 -8.48 -19.06
CA LYS A 365 7.21 -8.09 -17.93
C LYS A 365 6.65 -9.30 -17.18
N ASN A 366 6.12 -10.29 -17.92
CA ASN A 366 5.49 -11.47 -17.34
C ASN A 366 6.51 -12.43 -16.71
N ALA A 367 7.73 -12.45 -17.21
CA ALA A 367 8.84 -13.28 -16.72
C ALA A 367 9.62 -12.62 -15.56
N SER A 368 9.43 -11.33 -15.33
CA SER A 368 10.17 -10.58 -14.29
C SER A 368 9.92 -11.17 -12.91
N GLY A 369 11.00 -11.52 -12.20
CA GLY A 369 10.96 -12.11 -10.86
C GLY A 369 10.53 -13.58 -10.81
N LYS A 370 10.34 -14.24 -11.96
CA LYS A 370 9.97 -15.65 -12.05
C LYS A 370 11.20 -16.56 -12.07
N ASN A 371 11.01 -17.81 -11.63
CA ASN A 371 12.07 -18.83 -11.67
C ASN A 371 12.42 -19.17 -13.13
N VAL A 372 13.67 -19.59 -13.37
CA VAL A 372 14.18 -19.98 -14.71
C VAL A 372 13.34 -21.09 -15.36
N GLN A 373 12.68 -21.93 -14.56
CA GLN A 373 11.82 -23.02 -15.04
C GLN A 373 10.36 -22.61 -15.26
N ASP A 374 9.97 -21.37 -14.92
CA ASP A 374 8.61 -20.89 -15.09
C ASP A 374 8.24 -20.82 -16.59
N PRO A 375 7.01 -21.22 -16.99
CA PRO A 375 6.55 -21.10 -18.38
C PRO A 375 6.71 -19.71 -18.99
N ALA A 376 6.58 -18.64 -18.18
CA ALA A 376 6.80 -17.27 -18.63
C ALA A 376 8.26 -17.04 -19.07
N MET A 377 9.24 -17.67 -18.42
CA MET A 377 10.65 -17.59 -18.83
C MET A 377 10.92 -18.35 -20.13
N LEU A 378 10.21 -19.46 -20.38
CA LEU A 378 10.28 -20.17 -21.66
C LEU A 378 9.67 -19.30 -22.79
N HIS A 379 8.50 -18.69 -22.53
CA HIS A 379 7.86 -17.78 -23.46
C HIS A 379 8.74 -16.57 -23.77
N LEU A 380 9.44 -16.00 -22.79
CA LEU A 380 10.42 -14.93 -22.97
C LEU A 380 11.55 -15.36 -23.94
N LYS A 381 12.12 -16.55 -23.74
CA LYS A 381 13.18 -17.08 -24.63
C LYS A 381 12.69 -17.23 -26.07
N ASP A 382 11.46 -17.69 -26.27
CA ASP A 382 10.90 -17.84 -27.61
C ASP A 382 10.56 -16.49 -28.27
N SER A 383 10.08 -15.52 -27.49
CA SER A 383 9.85 -14.16 -27.96
C SER A 383 11.17 -13.46 -28.31
N ALA A 384 12.24 -13.69 -27.53
CA ALA A 384 13.58 -13.16 -27.84
C ALA A 384 14.13 -13.73 -29.14
N LYS A 385 14.02 -15.05 -29.37
CA LYS A 385 14.45 -15.67 -30.65
C LYS A 385 13.69 -15.12 -31.85
N ARG A 386 12.37 -14.91 -31.71
CA ARG A 386 11.55 -14.31 -32.77
C ARG A 386 11.98 -12.87 -33.06
N ALA A 387 12.19 -12.07 -32.05
CA ALA A 387 12.67 -10.69 -32.18
C ALA A 387 14.04 -10.64 -32.85
N ASP A 388 15.00 -11.46 -32.41
CA ASP A 388 16.34 -11.57 -33.02
C ASP A 388 16.25 -11.97 -34.50
N SER A 389 15.39 -12.94 -34.84
CA SER A 389 15.19 -13.35 -36.26
C SER A 389 14.67 -12.18 -37.09
N ILE A 390 13.63 -11.50 -36.65
CA ILE A 390 13.05 -10.36 -37.41
C ILE A 390 14.06 -9.22 -37.56
N MET A 391 14.79 -8.87 -36.50
CA MET A 391 15.80 -7.80 -36.53
C MET A 391 17.00 -8.13 -37.44
N ASN A 392 17.43 -9.39 -37.47
CA ASN A 392 18.53 -9.83 -38.34
C ASN A 392 18.13 -9.94 -39.83
N PHE A 393 16.84 -10.20 -40.12
CA PHE A 393 16.34 -10.19 -41.49
C PHE A 393 16.11 -8.77 -42.07
N MET A 394 15.97 -7.77 -41.20
CA MET A 394 15.74 -6.38 -41.61
C MET A 394 16.83 -5.84 -42.56
N PRO A 395 18.15 -5.97 -42.30
CA PRO A 395 19.19 -5.52 -43.21
C PRO A 395 19.17 -6.20 -44.59
N GLN A 396 18.79 -7.48 -44.65
CA GLN A 396 18.73 -8.25 -45.91
C GLN A 396 17.59 -7.79 -46.81
N ARG A 397 16.43 -7.41 -46.24
CA ARG A 397 15.30 -6.84 -47.02
C ARG A 397 15.69 -5.55 -47.73
N TYR A 398 16.58 -4.72 -47.13
CA TYR A 398 17.08 -3.49 -47.75
C TYR A 398 18.06 -3.71 -48.86
N THR A 399 18.90 -4.77 -48.80
CA THR A 399 19.87 -5.08 -49.86
C THR A 399 19.20 -5.64 -51.11
N ILE A 400 18.15 -6.43 -50.97
CA ILE A 400 17.42 -7.01 -52.11
C ILE A 400 16.63 -5.93 -52.85
N SER A 401 16.02 -4.98 -52.18
CA SER A 401 15.27 -3.87 -52.80
C SER A 401 16.19 -2.91 -53.55
N CYS A 402 17.44 -2.71 -53.12
CA CYS A 402 18.41 -1.86 -53.81
C CYS A 402 19.14 -2.56 -54.97
N SER A 403 19.27 -3.90 -54.96
CA SER A 403 19.93 -4.64 -56.06
C SER A 403 19.04 -4.85 -57.28
N SER A 404 17.72 -4.67 -57.14
CA SER A 404 16.78 -4.69 -58.27
C SER A 404 16.59 -3.31 -58.95
N MET A 405 17.27 -2.27 -58.41
CA MET A 405 17.18 -0.87 -58.84
C MET A 405 18.47 -0.36 -59.52
N LEU A 406 19.54 -1.20 -59.67
CA LEU A 406 20.71 -0.98 -60.48
C LEU A 406 20.64 -1.87 -61.74
#